data_43d410844799da9648d7a2a3afa9dbf3
#
_entry.id   43d410844799da9648d7a2a3afa9dbf3
#
_cell.length_a   1.000
_cell.length_b   1.000
_cell.length_c   1.000
_cell.angle_alpha   90.00
_cell.angle_beta   90.00
_cell.angle_gamma   90.00
#
_symmetry.space_group_name_H-M   'P 1'
#
loop_
_entity.id
_entity.type
_entity.pdbx_description
1 polymer ?
#
loop_
_entity_poly.entity_id
_entity_poly.type
_entity_poly.pdbx_seq_one_letter_code
_entity_poly.pdbx_strand_id
1 'polypeptide(L)'
;IFCVPLVVLLAELAGLPRAMWAGIAAMSVILPAAEDMHYRVRRRVLGNIAGVLCFVILYFLLPPSIYAFIGVIGGIGVGLSAKYGWQAVFNTFGALAIAAEAYGLKAALGLRLLQNVFGVLFALVFCLLFSRMLARFSAPAENN
;
A
#
# COMPACT_ATOMS: atom_id res chain seq x y z
N ILE A 1 -7.72 -13.68 3.89
CA ILE A 1 -6.65 -14.47 3.23
C ILE A 1 -6.71 -14.31 1.70
N PHE A 2 -7.88 -14.44 1.04
CA PHE A 2 -8.01 -14.43 -0.43
C PHE A 2 -7.80 -13.07 -1.12
N CYS A 3 -8.03 -11.96 -0.45
CA CYS A 3 -7.95 -10.61 -1.05
C CYS A 3 -6.54 -10.29 -1.58
N VAL A 4 -5.50 -10.59 -0.81
CA VAL A 4 -4.12 -10.23 -1.16
C VAL A 4 -3.61 -11.00 -2.38
N PRO A 5 -3.71 -12.35 -2.44
CA PRO A 5 -3.33 -13.08 -3.65
C PRO A 5 -4.11 -12.65 -4.88
N LEU A 6 -5.41 -12.37 -4.73
CA LEU A 6 -6.25 -11.96 -5.84
C LEU A 6 -5.85 -10.59 -6.42
N VAL A 7 -5.56 -9.60 -5.57
CA VAL A 7 -5.11 -8.28 -6.05
C VAL A 7 -3.73 -8.34 -6.71
N VAL A 8 -2.83 -9.17 -6.19
CA VAL A 8 -1.52 -9.39 -6.82
C VAL A 8 -1.69 -10.02 -8.20
N LEU A 9 -2.49 -11.08 -8.29
CA LEU A 9 -2.77 -11.75 -9.57
C LEU A 9 -3.38 -10.77 -10.59
N LEU A 10 -4.36 -9.98 -10.20
CA LEU A 10 -4.97 -8.99 -11.09
C LEU A 10 -3.98 -7.90 -11.53
N ALA A 11 -3.10 -7.47 -10.64
CA ALA A 11 -2.05 -6.51 -10.99
C ALA A 11 -1.03 -7.11 -11.97
N GLU A 12 -0.67 -8.39 -11.81
CA GLU A 12 0.21 -9.10 -12.74
C GLU A 12 -0.47 -9.30 -14.11
N LEU A 13 -1.73 -9.72 -14.15
CA LEU A 13 -2.50 -9.86 -15.39
C LEU A 13 -2.67 -8.52 -16.12
N ALA A 14 -2.74 -7.42 -15.39
CA ALA A 14 -2.75 -6.07 -15.94
C ALA A 14 -1.35 -5.59 -16.40
N GLY A 15 -0.32 -6.43 -16.28
CA GLY A 15 1.05 -6.09 -16.68
C GLY A 15 1.71 -5.03 -15.80
N LEU A 16 1.25 -4.85 -14.57
CA LEU A 16 1.82 -3.84 -13.67
C LEU A 16 3.13 -4.37 -13.04
N PRO A 17 4.28 -3.72 -13.29
CA PRO A 17 5.52 -4.08 -12.63
C PRO A 17 5.40 -3.96 -11.11
N ARG A 18 6.03 -4.86 -10.36
CA ARG A 18 5.97 -4.89 -8.89
C ARG A 18 4.55 -5.01 -8.32
N ALA A 19 3.74 -5.90 -8.88
CA ALA A 19 2.36 -6.19 -8.45
C ALA A 19 2.21 -6.42 -6.93
N MET A 20 3.27 -6.91 -6.27
CA MET A 20 3.34 -7.04 -4.81
C MET A 20 3.05 -5.74 -4.06
N TRP A 21 3.31 -4.57 -4.64
CA TRP A 21 2.99 -3.30 -3.97
C TRP A 21 1.49 -3.08 -3.80
N ALA A 22 0.69 -3.54 -4.77
CA ALA A 22 -0.77 -3.54 -4.64
C ALA A 22 -1.22 -4.50 -3.52
N GLY A 23 -0.60 -5.68 -3.42
CA GLY A 23 -0.83 -6.63 -2.34
C GLY A 23 -0.52 -6.07 -0.96
N ILE A 24 0.65 -5.43 -0.79
CA ILE A 24 1.05 -4.75 0.45
C ILE A 24 0.07 -3.61 0.77
N ALA A 25 -0.38 -2.86 -0.23
CA ALA A 25 -1.35 -1.81 -0.04
C ALA A 25 -2.69 -2.36 0.46
N ALA A 26 -3.22 -3.40 -0.17
CA ALA A 26 -4.46 -4.07 0.24
C ALA A 26 -4.35 -4.66 1.65
N MET A 27 -3.31 -5.46 1.92
CA MET A 27 -3.09 -6.09 3.21
C MET A 27 -3.04 -5.08 4.36
N SER A 28 -2.46 -3.94 4.13
CA SER A 28 -2.23 -2.93 5.18
C SER A 28 -3.48 -2.18 5.62
N VAL A 29 -4.55 -2.20 4.82
CA VAL A 29 -5.80 -1.49 5.12
C VAL A 29 -6.93 -2.43 5.53
N ILE A 30 -6.81 -3.74 5.24
CA ILE A 30 -7.81 -4.74 5.60
C ILE A 30 -7.82 -4.92 7.12
N LEU A 31 -8.96 -4.62 7.72
CA LEU A 31 -9.25 -4.84 9.14
C LEU A 31 -10.68 -5.34 9.32
N PRO A 32 -10.97 -6.08 10.41
CA PRO A 32 -12.31 -6.57 10.70
C PRO A 32 -13.34 -5.45 10.90
N ALA A 33 -12.92 -4.33 11.53
CA ALA A 33 -13.81 -3.19 11.76
C ALA A 33 -13.71 -2.16 10.64
N ALA A 34 -14.87 -1.75 10.10
CA ALA A 34 -14.93 -0.80 8.98
C ALA A 34 -14.36 0.59 9.34
N GLU A 35 -14.59 1.05 10.58
CA GLU A 35 -14.08 2.34 11.07
C GLU A 35 -12.56 2.38 11.08
N ASP A 36 -11.91 1.32 11.56
CA ASP A 36 -10.46 1.18 11.56
C ASP A 36 -9.90 1.12 10.15
N MET A 37 -10.62 0.50 9.22
CA MET A 37 -10.24 0.44 7.82
C MET A 37 -10.21 1.82 7.17
N HIS A 38 -11.23 2.67 7.40
CA HIS A 38 -11.25 4.04 6.89
C HIS A 38 -10.11 4.89 7.47
N TYR A 39 -9.83 4.75 8.76
CA TYR A 39 -8.69 5.41 9.39
C TYR A 39 -7.38 5.01 8.72
N ARG A 40 -7.14 3.72 8.48
CA ARG A 40 -5.94 3.22 7.83
C ARG A 40 -5.81 3.67 6.38
N VAL A 41 -6.91 3.67 5.62
CA VAL A 41 -6.93 4.19 4.25
C VAL A 41 -6.45 5.65 4.23
N ARG A 42 -7.05 6.51 5.05
CA ARG A 42 -6.66 7.92 5.14
C ARG A 42 -5.18 8.09 5.51
N ARG A 43 -4.73 7.39 6.55
CA ARG A 43 -3.32 7.45 7.00
C ARG A 43 -2.36 6.90 5.95
N ARG A 44 -2.77 5.90 5.20
CA ARG A 44 -1.95 5.36 4.12
C ARG A 44 -1.81 6.34 2.96
N VAL A 45 -2.90 6.95 2.53
CA VAL A 45 -2.87 7.96 1.45
C VAL A 45 -1.97 9.13 1.84
N LEU A 46 -2.20 9.71 3.02
CA LEU A 46 -1.38 10.83 3.51
C LEU A 46 0.08 10.43 3.72
N GLY A 47 0.33 9.25 4.27
CA GLY A 47 1.69 8.73 4.46
C GLY A 47 2.41 8.46 3.15
N ASN A 48 1.72 7.94 2.12
CA ASN A 48 2.31 7.78 0.79
C ASN A 48 2.66 9.12 0.15
N ILE A 49 1.78 10.11 0.22
CA ILE A 49 2.04 11.46 -0.31
C ILE A 49 3.25 12.07 0.41
N ALA A 50 3.26 12.04 1.73
CA ALA A 50 4.37 12.56 2.52
C ALA A 50 5.68 11.81 2.22
N GLY A 51 5.64 10.48 2.11
CA GLY A 51 6.79 9.65 1.76
C GLY A 51 7.34 9.95 0.36
N VAL A 52 6.46 10.16 -0.62
CA VAL A 52 6.82 10.58 -1.98
C VAL A 52 7.51 11.94 -1.96
N LEU A 53 6.92 12.92 -1.28
CA LEU A 53 7.49 14.28 -1.20
C LEU A 53 8.86 14.27 -0.51
N CYS A 54 8.99 13.60 0.63
CA CYS A 54 10.26 13.45 1.33
C CYS A 54 11.30 12.76 0.45
N PHE A 55 10.91 11.68 -0.26
CA PHE A 55 11.83 10.97 -1.15
C PHE A 55 12.31 11.85 -2.29
N VAL A 56 11.42 12.58 -2.96
CA VAL A 56 11.76 13.48 -4.07
C VAL A 56 12.73 14.57 -3.61
N ILE A 57 12.48 15.18 -2.45
CA ILE A 57 13.39 16.20 -1.89
C ILE A 57 14.78 15.61 -1.66
N LEU A 58 14.87 14.44 -1.02
CA LEU A 58 16.14 13.79 -0.74
C LEU A 58 16.85 13.30 -1.99
N TYR A 59 16.08 12.84 -3.00
CA TYR A 59 16.64 12.39 -4.28
C TYR A 59 17.39 13.52 -5.01
N PHE A 60 16.93 14.76 -4.91
CA PHE A 60 17.61 15.91 -5.51
C PHE A 60 18.70 16.53 -4.61
N LEU A 61 18.63 16.34 -3.31
CA LEU A 61 19.61 16.89 -2.37
C LEU A 61 20.82 15.98 -2.16
N LEU A 62 20.65 14.67 -2.29
CA LEU A 62 21.68 13.69 -1.96
C LEU A 62 22.33 13.13 -3.23
N PRO A 63 23.63 12.80 -3.17
CA PRO A 63 24.33 12.14 -4.27
C PRO A 63 23.83 10.70 -4.45
N PRO A 64 23.90 10.15 -5.69
CA PRO A 64 23.44 8.79 -6.00
C PRO A 64 24.03 7.68 -5.13
N SER A 65 25.25 7.85 -4.66
CA SER A 65 25.94 6.88 -3.78
C SER A 65 25.23 6.64 -2.44
N ILE A 66 24.33 7.55 -2.02
CA ILE A 66 23.62 7.47 -0.74
C ILE A 66 22.21 6.85 -0.90
N TYR A 67 21.71 6.69 -2.12
CA TYR A 67 20.33 6.22 -2.33
C TYR A 67 20.05 4.83 -1.73
N ALA A 68 21.01 3.92 -1.73
CA ALA A 68 20.87 2.61 -1.09
C ALA A 68 20.60 2.74 0.42
N PHE A 69 21.23 3.70 1.09
CA PHE A 69 21.02 3.96 2.52
C PHE A 69 19.60 4.51 2.81
N ILE A 70 19.02 5.27 1.87
CA ILE A 70 17.63 5.72 1.99
C ILE A 70 16.68 4.51 2.08
N GLY A 71 16.93 3.47 1.28
CA GLY A 71 16.17 2.21 1.35
C GLY A 71 16.27 1.54 2.71
N VAL A 72 17.48 1.48 3.27
CA VAL A 72 17.74 0.90 4.60
C VAL A 72 17.03 1.70 5.70
N ILE A 73 17.14 3.04 5.68
CA ILE A 73 16.44 3.93 6.62
C ILE A 73 14.92 3.73 6.52
N GLY A 74 14.40 3.59 5.30
CA GLY A 74 12.99 3.27 5.07
C GLY A 74 12.57 1.96 5.76
N GLY A 75 13.35 0.90 5.60
CA GLY A 75 13.08 -0.40 6.23
C GLY A 75 13.11 -0.34 7.76
N ILE A 76 14.15 0.26 8.33
CA ILE A 76 14.28 0.45 9.79
C ILE A 76 13.14 1.34 10.31
N GLY A 77 12.83 2.43 9.60
CA GLY A 77 11.76 3.34 9.98
C GLY A 77 10.40 2.68 10.05
N VAL A 78 10.09 1.73 9.14
CA VAL A 78 8.87 0.93 9.22
C VAL A 78 8.83 0.11 10.51
N GLY A 79 9.93 -0.58 10.85
CA GLY A 79 10.00 -1.43 12.04
C GLY A 79 9.91 -0.65 13.36
N LEU A 80 10.48 0.54 13.43
CA LEU A 80 10.49 1.39 14.63
C LEU A 80 9.24 2.25 14.78
N SER A 81 8.39 2.36 13.75
CA SER A 81 7.24 3.26 13.76
C SER A 81 6.05 2.65 14.49
N ALA A 82 5.68 3.18 15.66
CA ALA A 82 4.50 2.78 16.40
C ALA A 82 3.18 3.22 15.73
N LYS A 83 3.18 4.33 15.00
CA LYS A 83 1.98 4.89 14.35
C LYS A 83 1.94 4.48 12.88
N TYR A 84 0.80 3.94 12.45
CA TYR A 84 0.58 3.46 11.08
C TYR A 84 0.89 4.50 9.99
N GLY A 85 0.60 5.78 10.23
CA GLY A 85 0.92 6.85 9.27
C GLY A 85 2.42 6.96 8.97
N TRP A 86 3.27 6.86 9.97
CA TRP A 86 4.72 6.85 9.80
C TRP A 86 5.22 5.58 9.11
N GLN A 87 4.63 4.43 9.42
CA GLN A 87 4.94 3.18 8.69
C GLN A 87 4.66 3.34 7.20
N ALA A 88 3.56 4.01 6.82
CA ALA A 88 3.25 4.27 5.41
C ALA A 88 4.26 5.22 4.74
N VAL A 89 4.73 6.25 5.47
CA VAL A 89 5.81 7.16 5.00
C VAL A 89 7.09 6.38 4.71
N PHE A 90 7.60 5.66 5.70
CA PHE A 90 8.88 4.95 5.59
C PHE A 90 8.81 3.78 4.58
N ASN A 91 7.69 3.09 4.49
CA ASN A 91 7.47 2.04 3.50
C ASN A 91 7.50 2.61 2.07
N THR A 92 6.91 3.79 1.86
CA THR A 92 6.97 4.47 0.55
C THR A 92 8.39 4.91 0.21
N PHE A 93 9.07 5.46 1.18
CA PHE A 93 10.45 5.90 1.09
C PHE A 93 11.40 4.78 0.67
N GLY A 94 11.39 3.65 1.41
CA GLY A 94 12.23 2.49 1.10
C GLY A 94 11.89 1.86 -0.26
N ALA A 95 10.61 1.76 -0.59
CA ALA A 95 10.18 1.21 -1.87
C ALA A 95 10.62 2.07 -3.05
N LEU A 96 10.54 3.40 -2.94
CA LEU A 96 10.95 4.33 -3.99
C LEU A 96 12.47 4.34 -4.18
N ALA A 97 13.27 4.22 -3.12
CA ALA A 97 14.71 4.14 -3.22
C ALA A 97 15.14 2.99 -4.16
N ILE A 98 14.56 1.80 -3.94
CA ILE A 98 14.86 0.61 -4.76
C ILE A 98 14.30 0.76 -6.18
N ALA A 99 13.10 1.32 -6.32
CA ALA A 99 12.45 1.40 -7.64
C ALA A 99 13.03 2.51 -8.52
N ALA A 100 13.47 3.63 -7.93
CA ALA A 100 14.09 4.72 -8.68
C ALA A 100 15.41 4.29 -9.33
N GLU A 101 16.15 3.40 -8.67
CA GLU A 101 17.35 2.80 -9.23
C GLU A 101 17.04 1.89 -10.44
N ALA A 102 15.97 1.08 -10.32
CA ALA A 102 15.61 0.09 -11.34
C ALA A 102 14.86 0.69 -12.56
N TYR A 103 13.97 1.66 -12.35
CA TYR A 103 13.04 2.18 -13.37
C TYR A 103 13.18 3.68 -13.64
N GLY A 104 14.03 4.37 -12.90
CA GLY A 104 14.11 5.83 -12.89
C GLY A 104 13.01 6.48 -12.03
N LEU A 105 13.27 7.73 -11.61
CA LEU A 105 12.42 8.45 -10.65
C LEU A 105 10.95 8.55 -11.09
N LYS A 106 10.69 9.02 -12.31
CA LYS A 106 9.32 9.26 -12.82
C LYS A 106 8.48 7.97 -12.83
N ALA A 107 9.05 6.88 -13.35
CA ALA A 107 8.35 5.59 -13.40
C ALA A 107 8.12 5.03 -11.99
N ALA A 108 9.10 5.12 -11.10
CA ALA A 108 8.97 4.67 -9.72
C ALA A 108 7.84 5.40 -8.97
N LEU A 109 7.75 6.73 -9.12
CA LEU A 109 6.70 7.55 -8.51
C LEU A 109 5.31 7.16 -9.04
N GLY A 110 5.17 7.06 -10.36
CA GLY A 110 3.91 6.68 -11.00
C GLY A 110 3.44 5.29 -10.58
N LEU A 111 4.34 4.29 -10.63
CA LEU A 111 4.04 2.93 -10.21
C LEU A 111 3.65 2.86 -8.72
N ARG A 112 4.34 3.60 -7.87
CA ARG A 112 4.06 3.62 -6.43
C ARG A 112 2.66 4.15 -6.12
N LEU A 113 2.31 5.28 -6.72
CA LEU A 113 0.99 5.90 -6.55
C LEU A 113 -0.11 5.00 -7.13
N LEU A 114 0.04 4.57 -8.37
CA LEU A 114 -0.93 3.71 -9.06
C LEU A 114 -1.24 2.44 -8.27
N GLN A 115 -0.21 1.70 -7.87
CA GLN A 115 -0.40 0.44 -7.17
C GLN A 115 -0.93 0.59 -5.74
N ASN A 116 -0.59 1.69 -5.05
CA ASN A 116 -1.22 1.98 -3.77
C ASN A 116 -2.70 2.29 -3.90
N VAL A 117 -3.08 3.12 -4.87
CA VAL A 117 -4.50 3.42 -5.15
C VAL A 117 -5.25 2.15 -5.54
N PHE A 118 -4.70 1.38 -6.48
CA PHE A 118 -5.29 0.13 -6.94
C PHE A 118 -5.48 -0.86 -5.79
N GLY A 119 -4.45 -1.11 -4.97
CA GLY A 119 -4.53 -2.06 -3.86
C GLY A 119 -5.53 -1.63 -2.78
N VAL A 120 -5.56 -0.32 -2.45
CA VAL A 120 -6.52 0.22 -1.46
C VAL A 120 -7.96 0.13 -1.97
N LEU A 121 -8.22 0.57 -3.21
CA LEU A 121 -9.57 0.49 -3.80
C LEU A 121 -10.04 -0.95 -3.91
N PHE A 122 -9.18 -1.85 -4.38
CA PHE A 122 -9.50 -3.26 -4.45
C PHE A 122 -9.87 -3.83 -3.08
N ALA A 123 -9.08 -3.53 -2.04
CA ALA A 123 -9.36 -3.99 -0.67
C ALA A 123 -10.71 -3.48 -0.16
N LEU A 124 -11.04 -2.21 -0.39
CA LEU A 124 -12.33 -1.64 -0.01
C LEU A 124 -13.50 -2.35 -0.69
N VAL A 125 -13.43 -2.51 -2.01
CA VAL A 125 -14.48 -3.20 -2.78
C VAL A 125 -14.61 -4.65 -2.33
N PHE A 126 -13.49 -5.36 -2.18
CA PHE A 126 -13.49 -6.74 -1.71
C PHE A 126 -14.13 -6.88 -0.33
N CYS A 127 -13.76 -6.04 0.64
CA CYS A 127 -14.34 -6.08 1.98
C CYS A 127 -15.85 -5.78 1.96
N LEU A 128 -16.29 -4.80 1.16
CA LEU A 128 -17.72 -4.49 1.02
C LEU A 128 -18.51 -5.66 0.44
N LEU A 129 -18.01 -6.28 -0.63
CA LEU A 129 -18.68 -7.43 -1.25
C LEU A 129 -18.70 -8.63 -0.31
N PHE A 130 -17.59 -8.91 0.35
CA PHE A 130 -17.47 -10.01 1.29
C PHE A 130 -18.40 -9.85 2.50
N SER A 131 -18.46 -8.64 3.08
CA SER A 131 -19.37 -8.34 4.19
C SER A 131 -20.84 -8.52 3.79
N ARG A 132 -21.23 -8.07 2.58
CA ARG A 132 -22.59 -8.27 2.07
C ARG A 132 -22.92 -9.74 1.85
N MET A 133 -21.97 -10.51 1.33
CA MET A 133 -22.12 -11.94 1.14
C MET A 133 -22.31 -12.66 2.48
N LEU A 134 -21.45 -12.37 3.47
CA LEU A 134 -21.56 -12.96 4.81
C LEU A 134 -22.92 -12.62 5.46
N ALA A 135 -23.36 -11.37 5.37
CA ALA A 135 -24.66 -10.96 5.92
C ALA A 135 -25.83 -11.76 5.34
N ARG A 136 -25.77 -12.12 4.06
CA ARG A 136 -26.82 -12.95 3.42
C ARG A 136 -26.80 -14.40 3.92
N PHE A 137 -25.62 -14.96 4.21
CA PHE A 137 -25.50 -16.34 4.72
C PHE A 137 -25.73 -16.44 6.23
N SER A 138 -25.55 -15.34 6.97
CA SER A 138 -25.75 -15.27 8.42
C SER A 138 -27.15 -14.83 8.83
N ALA A 139 -28.03 -14.47 7.89
CA ALA A 139 -29.44 -14.22 8.17
C ALA A 139 -30.06 -15.53 8.67
N PRO A 140 -30.65 -15.59 9.89
CA PRO A 140 -31.35 -16.77 10.35
C PRO A 140 -32.45 -17.11 9.35
N ALA A 141 -32.60 -18.39 8.99
CA ALA A 141 -33.79 -18.86 8.31
C ALA A 141 -34.97 -18.52 9.23
N GLU A 142 -35.74 -17.51 8.86
CA GLU A 142 -37.01 -17.19 9.52
C GLU A 142 -37.87 -18.44 9.38
N ASN A 143 -38.05 -19.13 10.51
CA ASN A 143 -38.92 -20.31 10.60
C ASN A 143 -40.32 -19.88 10.21
N ASN A 144 -40.79 -20.35 9.07
CA ASN A 144 -42.21 -20.54 8.76
C ASN A 144 -42.79 -21.68 9.58
#